data_4b0297ffed11b31bb4c136992d2bb34d
#
_entry.id   4b0297ffed11b31bb4c136992d2bb34d
#
_cell.length_a   1.000
_cell.length_b   1.000
_cell.length_c   1.000
_cell.angle_alpha   90.00
_cell.angle_beta   90.00
_cell.angle_gamma   90.00
#
_symmetry.space_group_name_H-M   'P 1'
#
loop_
_entity.id
_entity.type
_entity.pdbx_description
1 polymer ?
#
loop_
_entity_poly.entity_id
_entity_poly.type
_entity_poly.pdbx_seq_one_letter_code
_entity_poly.pdbx_strand_id
1 'polypeptide(L)'
;NIIIMTDADVDGSHIRTLLLTFFYRQTPELVERGHIYIAQPPLYKVKHGKQERYLKDDYELNQYLLQLALDKAELIPAAGEAALSGDTLGEVARQFLLARAAIDRESRVVDPLVLHAFLKVGRITLDSEAAANAAVAALAAVLPPELIRLNVLRDDKNDAWMLKITRQLHGNVLVTALDQDFLATADYDILCQTRDMLHGLLRDGASVKRGETVKPITEFGDGLDWLLGETRKGLSIQRYKGLGEMNPDQLWETTMDPTVRRLLKVR
;
A
#
# COMPACT_ATOMS: atom_id res chain seq x y z
N ASN A 1 -27.27 -2.61 25.34
CA ASN A 1 -26.02 -2.54 24.57
C ASN A 1 -25.17 -1.36 25.04
N ILE A 2 -23.86 -1.56 25.09
CA ILE A 2 -22.86 -0.56 25.44
C ILE A 2 -22.05 -0.24 24.17
N ILE A 3 -21.91 1.04 23.88
CA ILE A 3 -21.09 1.50 22.75
C ILE A 3 -19.88 2.25 23.32
N ILE A 4 -18.70 1.71 23.11
CA ILE A 4 -17.43 2.35 23.47
C ILE A 4 -17.04 3.27 22.33
N MET A 5 -16.78 4.53 22.64
CA MET A 5 -16.33 5.52 21.68
C MET A 5 -15.08 6.24 22.23
N THR A 6 -13.97 6.08 21.55
CA THR A 6 -12.66 6.66 21.91
C THR A 6 -12.05 7.35 20.71
N ASP A 7 -11.10 8.22 20.97
CA ASP A 7 -10.30 8.86 19.92
C ASP A 7 -9.57 7.83 19.03
N ALA A 8 -9.25 8.22 17.83
CA ALA A 8 -8.58 7.36 16.86
C ALA A 8 -7.04 7.31 17.02
N ASP A 9 -6.51 8.01 18.02
CA ASP A 9 -5.09 8.06 18.34
C ASP A 9 -4.61 6.90 19.24
N VAL A 10 -3.33 6.93 19.62
CA VAL A 10 -2.70 5.91 20.47
C VAL A 10 -3.33 5.88 21.86
N ASP A 11 -3.63 7.05 22.45
CA ASP A 11 -4.21 7.16 23.78
C ASP A 11 -5.64 6.63 23.81
N GLY A 12 -6.45 6.97 22.79
CA GLY A 12 -7.80 6.42 22.64
C GLY A 12 -7.79 4.91 22.43
N SER A 13 -6.80 4.37 21.74
CA SER A 13 -6.62 2.91 21.60
C SER A 13 -6.29 2.24 22.94
N HIS A 14 -5.46 2.88 23.76
CA HIS A 14 -5.12 2.41 25.11
C HIS A 14 -6.35 2.42 26.02
N ILE A 15 -7.11 3.53 26.05
CA ILE A 15 -8.36 3.66 26.81
C ILE A 15 -9.37 2.57 26.40
N ARG A 16 -9.51 2.33 25.10
CA ARG A 16 -10.38 1.26 24.59
C ARG A 16 -9.97 -0.12 25.10
N THR A 17 -8.68 -0.41 25.10
CA THR A 17 -8.15 -1.68 25.61
C THR A 17 -8.44 -1.85 27.11
N LEU A 18 -8.26 -0.80 27.90
CA LEU A 18 -8.56 -0.83 29.33
C LEU A 18 -10.07 -1.07 29.59
N LEU A 19 -10.95 -0.38 28.86
CA LEU A 19 -12.39 -0.57 28.98
C LEU A 19 -12.82 -1.99 28.57
N LEU A 20 -12.28 -2.51 27.48
CA LEU A 20 -12.57 -3.90 27.05
C LEU A 20 -12.08 -4.92 28.10
N THR A 21 -10.89 -4.70 28.66
CA THR A 21 -10.34 -5.55 29.73
C THR A 21 -11.22 -5.49 30.98
N PHE A 22 -11.72 -4.31 31.34
CA PHE A 22 -12.64 -4.13 32.45
C PHE A 22 -13.93 -4.93 32.23
N PHE A 23 -14.60 -4.78 31.09
CA PHE A 23 -15.83 -5.51 30.80
C PHE A 23 -15.61 -7.02 30.75
N TYR A 24 -14.51 -7.46 30.14
CA TYR A 24 -14.17 -8.88 30.06
C TYR A 24 -13.96 -9.52 31.44
N ARG A 25 -13.33 -8.79 32.38
CA ARG A 25 -13.05 -9.30 33.73
C ARG A 25 -14.23 -9.16 34.69
N GLN A 26 -14.96 -8.06 34.63
CA GLN A 26 -15.99 -7.74 35.62
C GLN A 26 -17.40 -8.16 35.19
N THR A 27 -17.67 -8.19 33.89
CA THR A 27 -18.97 -8.51 33.32
C THR A 27 -18.84 -9.33 32.04
N PRO A 28 -18.24 -10.54 32.11
CA PRO A 28 -17.97 -11.37 30.92
C PRO A 28 -19.25 -11.68 30.13
N GLU A 29 -20.37 -11.82 30.79
CA GLU A 29 -21.66 -12.07 30.14
C GLU A 29 -22.07 -11.00 29.13
N LEU A 30 -21.65 -9.74 29.32
CA LEU A 30 -21.93 -8.68 28.35
C LEU A 30 -21.12 -8.87 27.05
N VAL A 31 -19.91 -9.41 27.16
CA VAL A 31 -19.07 -9.75 26.02
C VAL A 31 -19.62 -10.99 25.31
N GLU A 32 -19.87 -12.07 26.05
CA GLU A 32 -20.36 -13.35 25.54
C GLU A 32 -21.71 -13.23 24.83
N ARG A 33 -22.64 -12.42 25.39
CA ARG A 33 -23.91 -12.13 24.76
C ARG A 33 -23.85 -11.09 23.65
N GLY A 34 -22.68 -10.49 23.42
CA GLY A 34 -22.45 -9.52 22.35
C GLY A 34 -23.20 -8.20 22.53
N HIS A 35 -23.18 -7.68 23.77
CA HIS A 35 -23.78 -6.39 24.11
C HIS A 35 -22.80 -5.23 24.04
N ILE A 36 -21.50 -5.50 23.76
CA ILE A 36 -20.45 -4.48 23.66
C ILE A 36 -20.11 -4.22 22.20
N TYR A 37 -20.10 -2.94 21.86
CA TYR A 37 -19.79 -2.43 20.53
C TYR A 37 -18.74 -1.33 20.61
N ILE A 38 -17.94 -1.20 19.58
CA ILE A 38 -16.97 -0.11 19.40
C ILE A 38 -17.46 0.75 18.25
N ALA A 39 -17.67 2.03 18.52
CA ALA A 39 -17.99 3.01 17.49
C ALA A 39 -16.75 3.27 16.61
N GLN A 40 -16.98 3.43 15.31
CA GLN A 40 -15.95 3.69 14.32
C GLN A 40 -16.19 5.07 13.69
N PRO A 41 -15.74 6.16 14.35
CA PRO A 41 -15.80 7.50 13.76
C PRO A 41 -14.90 7.56 12.51
N PRO A 42 -15.21 8.44 11.54
CA PRO A 42 -14.36 8.64 10.38
C PRO A 42 -13.04 9.33 10.78
N LEU A 43 -11.94 8.89 10.14
CA LEU A 43 -10.64 9.55 10.30
C LEU A 43 -10.46 10.76 9.38
N TYR A 44 -11.20 10.81 8.29
CA TYR A 44 -11.01 11.83 7.28
C TYR A 44 -12.33 12.48 6.86
N LYS A 45 -12.27 13.80 6.62
CA LYS A 45 -13.26 14.55 5.86
C LYS A 45 -12.59 15.07 4.60
N VAL A 46 -13.10 14.69 3.44
CA VAL A 46 -12.60 15.15 2.14
C VAL A 46 -13.65 16.05 1.51
N LYS A 47 -13.23 17.23 1.10
CA LYS A 47 -14.07 18.18 0.35
C LYS A 47 -13.54 18.32 -1.06
N HIS A 48 -14.42 18.08 -2.03
CA HIS A 48 -14.17 18.23 -3.46
C HIS A 48 -15.23 19.15 -4.07
N GLY A 49 -14.88 20.40 -4.33
CA GLY A 49 -15.84 21.41 -4.75
C GLY A 49 -16.93 21.63 -3.67
N LYS A 50 -18.17 21.32 -4.02
CA LYS A 50 -19.33 21.41 -3.11
C LYS A 50 -19.65 20.11 -2.38
N GLN A 51 -19.00 19.01 -2.75
CA GLN A 51 -19.23 17.71 -2.14
C GLN A 51 -18.29 17.49 -0.95
N GLU A 52 -18.84 16.98 0.14
CA GLU A 52 -18.11 16.55 1.32
C GLU A 52 -18.33 15.06 1.54
N ARG A 53 -17.27 14.35 1.90
CA ARG A 53 -17.33 12.92 2.17
C ARG A 53 -16.49 12.58 3.40
N TYR A 54 -17.09 11.79 4.29
CA TYR A 54 -16.38 11.22 5.42
C TYR A 54 -15.85 9.83 5.08
N LEU A 55 -14.58 9.59 5.42
CA LEU A 55 -13.88 8.34 5.13
C LEU A 55 -13.32 7.78 6.43
N LYS A 56 -13.48 6.47 6.60
CA LYS A 56 -13.23 5.78 7.86
C LYS A 56 -11.74 5.71 8.20
N ASP A 57 -10.90 5.40 7.22
CA ASP A 57 -9.50 5.08 7.40
C ASP A 57 -8.65 5.44 6.16
N ASP A 58 -7.34 5.21 6.27
CA ASP A 58 -6.39 5.44 5.18
C ASP A 58 -6.72 4.62 3.93
N TYR A 59 -7.28 3.43 4.10
CA TYR A 59 -7.67 2.58 2.98
C TYR A 59 -8.80 3.22 2.16
N GLU A 60 -9.89 3.64 2.82
CA GLU A 60 -11.01 4.33 2.14
C GLU A 60 -10.54 5.64 1.49
N LEU A 61 -9.62 6.38 2.15
CA LEU A 61 -9.04 7.59 1.58
C LEU A 61 -8.25 7.29 0.31
N ASN A 62 -7.38 6.29 0.34
CA ASN A 62 -6.56 5.92 -0.81
C ASN A 62 -7.41 5.41 -1.99
N GLN A 63 -8.45 4.62 -1.70
CA GLN A 63 -9.41 4.18 -2.74
C GLN A 63 -10.15 5.35 -3.37
N TYR A 64 -10.60 6.30 -2.56
CA TYR A 64 -11.29 7.49 -3.05
C TYR A 64 -10.37 8.40 -3.88
N LEU A 65 -9.14 8.60 -3.40
CA LEU A 65 -8.13 9.37 -4.14
C LEU A 65 -7.79 8.70 -5.48
N LEU A 66 -7.63 7.38 -5.49
CA LEU A 66 -7.38 6.63 -6.71
C LEU A 66 -8.55 6.77 -7.70
N GLN A 67 -9.78 6.60 -7.23
CA GLN A 67 -10.96 6.77 -8.06
C GLN A 67 -11.01 8.15 -8.73
N LEU A 68 -10.75 9.20 -7.95
CA LEU A 68 -10.71 10.57 -8.46
C LEU A 68 -9.52 10.83 -9.39
N ALA A 69 -8.38 10.19 -9.15
CA ALA A 69 -7.19 10.33 -9.97
C ALA A 69 -7.37 9.69 -11.35
N LEU A 70 -8.09 8.57 -11.41
CA LEU A 70 -8.38 7.86 -12.64
C LEU A 70 -9.54 8.46 -13.43
N ASP A 71 -10.36 9.29 -12.78
CA ASP A 71 -11.41 10.03 -13.49
C ASP A 71 -10.78 10.95 -14.55
N LYS A 72 -11.14 10.71 -15.82
CA LYS A 72 -10.58 11.41 -17.00
C LYS A 72 -9.06 11.26 -17.16
N ALA A 73 -8.44 10.24 -16.55
CA ALA A 73 -7.05 9.90 -16.75
C ALA A 73 -6.89 8.94 -17.94
N GLU A 74 -5.84 9.16 -18.71
CA GLU A 74 -5.44 8.33 -19.84
C GLU A 74 -3.95 8.02 -19.73
N LEU A 75 -3.57 6.76 -19.94
CA LEU A 75 -2.19 6.32 -20.11
C LEU A 75 -1.97 6.07 -21.59
N ILE A 76 -1.04 6.78 -22.20
CA ILE A 76 -0.60 6.61 -23.59
C ILE A 76 0.68 5.78 -23.54
N PRO A 77 0.67 4.49 -23.96
CA PRO A 77 1.81 3.58 -23.81
C PRO A 77 3.03 3.96 -24.66
N ALA A 78 2.80 4.58 -25.82
CA ALA A 78 3.81 5.11 -26.71
C ALA A 78 3.20 6.22 -27.57
N ALA A 79 4.07 7.02 -28.20
CA ALA A 79 3.60 8.08 -29.09
C ALA A 79 2.71 7.54 -30.22
N GLY A 80 1.47 8.05 -30.31
CA GLY A 80 0.50 7.67 -31.35
C GLY A 80 -0.27 6.37 -31.10
N GLU A 81 -0.10 5.72 -29.97
CA GLU A 81 -0.87 4.54 -29.60
C GLU A 81 -2.19 4.87 -28.90
N ALA A 82 -3.09 3.88 -28.89
CA ALA A 82 -4.37 4.00 -28.20
C ALA A 82 -4.16 4.16 -26.69
N ALA A 83 -4.86 5.11 -26.10
CA ALA A 83 -4.79 5.35 -24.67
C ALA A 83 -5.51 4.25 -23.87
N LEU A 84 -4.91 3.85 -22.76
CA LEU A 84 -5.55 3.04 -21.72
C LEU A 84 -6.26 3.97 -20.73
N SER A 85 -7.51 3.70 -20.44
CA SER A 85 -8.34 4.51 -19.52
C SER A 85 -9.37 3.66 -18.79
N GLY A 86 -10.15 4.26 -17.90
CA GLY A 86 -11.26 3.58 -17.20
C GLY A 86 -10.79 2.36 -16.40
N ASP A 87 -11.52 1.25 -16.54
CA ASP A 87 -11.30 0.04 -15.75
C ASP A 87 -9.94 -0.61 -16.00
N THR A 88 -9.46 -0.61 -17.25
CA THR A 88 -8.15 -1.20 -17.59
C THR A 88 -7.00 -0.45 -16.91
N LEU A 89 -6.99 0.88 -16.96
CA LEU A 89 -6.01 1.68 -16.24
C LEU A 89 -6.18 1.49 -14.72
N GLY A 90 -7.42 1.37 -14.27
CA GLY A 90 -7.77 1.10 -12.87
C GLY A 90 -7.22 -0.21 -12.35
N GLU A 91 -7.24 -1.28 -13.15
CA GLU A 91 -6.66 -2.57 -12.78
C GLU A 91 -5.15 -2.49 -12.61
N VAL A 92 -4.45 -1.89 -13.59
CA VAL A 92 -2.99 -1.70 -13.52
C VAL A 92 -2.62 -0.85 -12.30
N ALA A 93 -3.35 0.25 -12.05
CA ALA A 93 -3.08 1.12 -10.92
C ALA A 93 -3.30 0.42 -9.57
N ARG A 94 -4.37 -0.35 -9.40
CA ARG A 94 -4.64 -1.13 -8.18
C ARG A 94 -3.56 -2.18 -7.95
N GLN A 95 -3.18 -2.94 -8.99
CA GLN A 95 -2.13 -3.95 -8.89
C GLN A 95 -0.78 -3.32 -8.52
N PHE A 96 -0.45 -2.17 -9.10
CA PHE A 96 0.78 -1.44 -8.76
C PHE A 96 0.78 -0.94 -7.30
N LEU A 97 -0.36 -0.48 -6.78
CA LEU A 97 -0.48 -0.08 -5.37
C LEU A 97 -0.37 -1.28 -4.41
N LEU A 98 -0.87 -2.46 -4.80
CA LEU A 98 -0.65 -3.70 -4.04
C LEU A 98 0.84 -4.05 -3.99
N ALA A 99 1.55 -3.93 -5.11
CA ALA A 99 3.01 -4.16 -5.14
C ALA A 99 3.77 -3.15 -4.27
N ARG A 100 3.40 -1.87 -4.27
CA ARG A 100 3.97 -0.88 -3.35
C ARG A 100 3.76 -1.27 -1.89
N ALA A 101 2.56 -1.67 -1.53
CA ALA A 101 2.26 -2.11 -0.17
C ALA A 101 3.04 -3.39 0.22
N ALA A 102 3.26 -4.32 -0.72
CA ALA A 102 4.10 -5.48 -0.52
C ALA A 102 5.57 -5.08 -0.28
N ILE A 103 6.11 -4.17 -1.09
CA ILE A 103 7.46 -3.62 -0.91
C ILE A 103 7.62 -2.97 0.46
N ASP A 104 6.66 -2.15 0.89
CA ASP A 104 6.72 -1.48 2.20
C ASP A 104 6.72 -2.48 3.36
N ARG A 105 5.94 -3.57 3.28
CA ARG A 105 5.92 -4.64 4.30
C ARG A 105 7.24 -5.39 4.36
N GLU A 106 7.74 -5.81 3.20
CA GLU A 106 8.93 -6.66 3.08
C GLU A 106 10.25 -5.88 3.21
N SER A 107 10.22 -4.55 3.13
CA SER A 107 11.43 -3.70 3.23
C SER A 107 12.20 -3.82 4.54
N ARG A 108 11.62 -4.47 5.54
CA ARG A 108 12.28 -4.78 6.82
C ARG A 108 13.16 -6.03 6.75
N VAL A 109 12.89 -6.90 5.79
CA VAL A 109 13.56 -8.21 5.63
C VAL A 109 14.48 -8.19 4.41
N VAL A 110 13.97 -7.70 3.28
CA VAL A 110 14.71 -7.62 2.01
C VAL A 110 14.97 -6.16 1.65
N ASP A 111 16.12 -5.87 1.06
CA ASP A 111 16.47 -4.50 0.67
C ASP A 111 15.44 -3.92 -0.32
N PRO A 112 14.92 -2.69 -0.06
CA PRO A 112 13.89 -2.08 -0.91
C PRO A 112 14.26 -1.95 -2.39
N LEU A 113 15.56 -1.71 -2.71
CA LEU A 113 15.99 -1.63 -4.10
C LEU A 113 15.82 -2.97 -4.82
N VAL A 114 16.10 -4.08 -4.13
CA VAL A 114 15.89 -5.42 -4.69
C VAL A 114 14.41 -5.72 -4.85
N LEU A 115 13.57 -5.34 -3.88
CA LEU A 115 12.12 -5.47 -4.00
C LEU A 115 11.57 -4.71 -5.20
N HIS A 116 12.01 -3.47 -5.41
CA HIS A 116 11.66 -2.68 -6.60
C HIS A 116 12.19 -3.29 -7.90
N ALA A 117 13.36 -3.95 -7.87
CA ALA A 117 13.92 -4.60 -9.04
C ALA A 117 13.04 -5.74 -9.57
N PHE A 118 12.27 -6.42 -8.70
CA PHE A 118 11.32 -7.46 -9.13
C PHE A 118 10.19 -6.93 -10.03
N LEU A 119 9.89 -5.64 -9.98
CA LEU A 119 8.95 -5.02 -10.93
C LEU A 119 9.51 -4.92 -12.37
N LYS A 120 10.82 -5.22 -12.55
CA LYS A 120 11.52 -5.20 -13.86
C LYS A 120 12.00 -6.59 -14.26
N VAL A 121 12.55 -7.35 -13.31
CA VAL A 121 13.21 -8.64 -13.57
C VAL A 121 12.21 -9.78 -13.74
N GLY A 122 11.16 -9.82 -12.94
CA GLY A 122 10.21 -10.94 -12.91
C GLY A 122 10.62 -12.07 -11.97
N ARG A 123 10.05 -13.26 -12.20
CA ARG A 123 10.22 -14.40 -11.31
C ARG A 123 11.63 -14.99 -11.41
N ILE A 124 12.24 -15.23 -10.26
CA ILE A 124 13.51 -15.95 -10.12
C ILE A 124 13.30 -17.23 -9.32
N THR A 125 14.28 -18.15 -9.36
CA THR A 125 14.35 -19.35 -8.50
C THR A 125 15.73 -19.45 -7.86
N LEU A 126 15.80 -20.18 -6.75
CA LEU A 126 17.02 -20.46 -5.99
C LEU A 126 17.21 -21.96 -5.76
N ASP A 127 16.74 -22.79 -6.71
CA ASP A 127 16.72 -24.26 -6.59
C ASP A 127 18.12 -24.88 -6.78
N SER A 128 19.03 -24.14 -7.39
CA SER A 128 20.39 -24.57 -7.69
C SER A 128 21.35 -23.40 -7.70
N GLU A 129 22.65 -23.67 -7.64
CA GLU A 129 23.69 -22.66 -7.80
C GLU A 129 23.57 -21.90 -9.11
N ALA A 130 23.28 -22.63 -10.20
CA ALA A 130 23.09 -22.04 -11.52
C ALA A 130 21.89 -21.08 -11.54
N ALA A 131 20.77 -21.46 -10.93
CA ALA A 131 19.57 -20.62 -10.82
C ALA A 131 19.86 -19.37 -9.95
N ALA A 132 20.55 -19.54 -8.82
CA ALA A 132 20.94 -18.43 -7.96
C ALA A 132 21.90 -17.43 -8.67
N ASN A 133 22.86 -17.91 -9.43
CA ASN A 133 23.73 -17.07 -10.25
C ASN A 133 22.98 -16.35 -11.38
N ALA A 134 22.01 -17.01 -12.01
CA ALA A 134 21.13 -16.40 -13.00
C ALA A 134 20.27 -15.29 -12.37
N ALA A 135 19.76 -15.51 -11.17
CA ALA A 135 19.00 -14.50 -10.40
C ALA A 135 19.87 -13.27 -10.05
N VAL A 136 21.12 -13.50 -9.61
CA VAL A 136 22.10 -12.40 -9.38
C VAL A 136 22.33 -11.62 -10.67
N ALA A 137 22.56 -12.29 -11.80
CA ALA A 137 22.80 -11.62 -13.08
C ALA A 137 21.60 -10.77 -13.52
N ALA A 138 20.38 -11.31 -13.38
CA ALA A 138 19.15 -10.61 -13.72
C ALA A 138 18.92 -9.37 -12.85
N LEU A 139 19.08 -9.50 -11.53
CA LEU A 139 18.94 -8.38 -10.59
C LEU A 139 20.05 -7.32 -10.79
N ALA A 140 21.30 -7.74 -10.98
CA ALA A 140 22.41 -6.84 -11.20
C ALA A 140 22.27 -6.01 -12.48
N ALA A 141 21.55 -6.51 -13.50
CA ALA A 141 21.30 -5.77 -14.73
C ALA A 141 20.43 -4.51 -14.54
N VAL A 142 19.63 -4.45 -13.45
CA VAL A 142 18.70 -3.34 -13.17
C VAL A 142 19.02 -2.57 -11.89
N LEU A 143 19.93 -3.08 -11.06
CA LEU A 143 20.35 -2.45 -9.80
C LEU A 143 21.60 -1.59 -10.00
N PRO A 144 21.76 -0.48 -9.26
CA PRO A 144 22.95 0.35 -9.29
C PRO A 144 24.14 -0.37 -8.62
N PRO A 145 25.20 -0.75 -9.36
CA PRO A 145 26.29 -1.57 -8.84
C PRO A 145 27.15 -0.85 -7.78
N GLU A 146 27.12 0.48 -7.77
CA GLU A 146 27.82 1.32 -6.80
C GLU A 146 27.13 1.32 -5.41
N LEU A 147 25.84 1.04 -5.36
CA LEU A 147 25.05 1.07 -4.12
C LEU A 147 24.81 -0.32 -3.54
N ILE A 148 24.74 -1.35 -4.39
CA ILE A 148 24.30 -2.67 -3.96
C ILE A 148 25.15 -3.77 -4.59
N ARG A 149 25.46 -4.78 -3.78
CA ARG A 149 26.19 -5.99 -4.22
C ARG A 149 25.40 -7.22 -3.87
N LEU A 150 25.34 -8.16 -4.79
CA LEU A 150 24.66 -9.45 -4.65
C LEU A 150 25.68 -10.57 -4.69
N ASN A 151 25.59 -11.50 -3.76
CA ASN A 151 26.42 -12.70 -3.71
C ASN A 151 25.55 -13.91 -3.48
N VAL A 152 25.84 -15.01 -4.19
CA VAL A 152 25.22 -16.30 -3.92
C VAL A 152 25.84 -16.89 -2.66
N LEU A 153 25.02 -17.36 -1.76
CA LEU A 153 25.42 -18.11 -0.57
C LEU A 153 24.65 -19.44 -0.52
N ARG A 154 25.28 -20.45 0.06
CA ARG A 154 24.63 -21.69 0.43
C ARG A 154 24.38 -21.70 1.95
N ASP A 155 23.19 -21.98 2.34
CA ASP A 155 22.86 -22.31 3.74
C ASP A 155 23.07 -23.80 3.93
N ASP A 156 24.19 -24.16 4.52
CA ASP A 156 24.57 -25.57 4.77
C ASP A 156 23.63 -26.26 5.75
N LYS A 157 22.87 -25.52 6.57
CA LYS A 157 21.93 -26.10 7.53
C LYS A 157 20.64 -26.59 6.88
N ASN A 158 20.15 -25.81 5.90
CA ASN A 158 18.89 -26.08 5.21
C ASN A 158 19.12 -26.65 3.80
N ASP A 159 20.38 -26.83 3.39
CA ASP A 159 20.79 -27.24 2.03
C ASP A 159 20.12 -26.38 0.94
N ALA A 160 20.04 -25.09 1.18
CA ALA A 160 19.32 -24.13 0.35
C ALA A 160 20.24 -23.03 -0.19
N TRP A 161 19.94 -22.54 -1.39
CA TRP A 161 20.62 -21.37 -1.96
C TRP A 161 19.89 -20.08 -1.56
N MET A 162 20.67 -19.03 -1.28
CA MET A 162 20.18 -17.70 -0.95
C MET A 162 21.05 -16.61 -1.58
N LEU A 163 20.52 -15.42 -1.70
CA LEU A 163 21.27 -14.25 -2.12
C LEU A 163 21.55 -13.35 -0.92
N LYS A 164 22.84 -13.10 -0.66
CA LYS A 164 23.27 -12.05 0.25
C LYS A 164 23.24 -10.72 -0.47
N ILE A 165 22.51 -9.78 0.07
CA ILE A 165 22.38 -8.42 -0.42
C ILE A 165 23.18 -7.51 0.49
N THR A 166 24.14 -6.78 -0.05
CA THR A 166 24.96 -5.82 0.69
C THR A 166 24.76 -4.45 0.10
N ARG A 167 24.20 -3.53 0.86
CA ARG A 167 23.93 -2.14 0.45
C ARG A 167 24.78 -1.18 1.27
N GLN A 168 25.40 -0.22 0.57
CA GLN A 168 26.12 0.88 1.19
C GLN A 168 25.19 2.10 1.30
N LEU A 169 24.91 2.56 2.52
CA LEU A 169 24.01 3.68 2.77
C LEU A 169 24.60 4.60 3.85
N HIS A 170 24.90 5.85 3.48
CA HIS A 170 25.42 6.88 4.40
C HIS A 170 26.62 6.41 5.27
N GLY A 171 27.54 5.66 4.67
CA GLY A 171 28.71 5.12 5.36
C GLY A 171 28.45 3.84 6.17
N ASN A 172 27.21 3.38 6.27
CA ASN A 172 26.86 2.10 6.89
C ASN A 172 26.70 1.01 5.83
N VAL A 173 27.00 -0.22 6.22
CA VAL A 173 26.78 -1.41 5.41
C VAL A 173 25.55 -2.14 5.96
N LEU A 174 24.50 -2.19 5.17
CA LEU A 174 23.31 -2.97 5.45
C LEU A 174 23.42 -4.31 4.74
N VAL A 175 23.14 -5.39 5.46
CA VAL A 175 23.15 -6.76 4.93
C VAL A 175 21.77 -7.36 5.13
N THR A 176 21.15 -7.78 4.02
CA THR A 176 19.89 -8.54 4.03
C THR A 176 20.08 -9.82 3.24
N ALA A 177 19.13 -10.74 3.34
CA ALA A 177 19.13 -11.98 2.58
C ALA A 177 17.83 -12.15 1.81
N LEU A 178 17.92 -12.81 0.67
CA LEU A 178 16.80 -13.25 -0.12
C LEU A 178 16.89 -14.77 -0.23
N ASP A 179 15.89 -15.45 0.26
CA ASP A 179 15.82 -16.91 0.36
C ASP A 179 14.57 -17.49 -0.32
N GLN A 180 14.44 -18.80 -0.25
CA GLN A 180 13.29 -19.50 -0.81
C GLN A 180 11.99 -19.20 -0.05
N ASP A 181 12.06 -18.90 1.24
CA ASP A 181 10.89 -18.59 2.05
C ASP A 181 10.25 -17.28 1.57
N PHE A 182 11.06 -16.25 1.26
CA PHE A 182 10.56 -15.03 0.64
C PHE A 182 9.94 -15.31 -0.73
N LEU A 183 10.57 -16.13 -1.58
CA LEU A 183 10.06 -16.45 -2.91
C LEU A 183 8.74 -17.25 -2.88
N ALA A 184 8.40 -17.85 -1.75
CA ALA A 184 7.14 -18.56 -1.53
C ALA A 184 6.02 -17.65 -0.98
N THR A 185 6.30 -16.37 -0.70
CA THR A 185 5.29 -15.44 -0.14
C THR A 185 4.30 -14.95 -1.19
N ALA A 186 3.10 -14.62 -0.72
CA ALA A 186 2.10 -13.95 -1.55
C ALA A 186 2.57 -12.56 -2.01
N ASP A 187 3.40 -11.88 -1.21
CA ASP A 187 3.95 -10.58 -1.56
C ASP A 187 4.90 -10.67 -2.74
N TYR A 188 5.75 -11.70 -2.80
CA TYR A 188 6.58 -11.95 -3.98
C TYR A 188 5.74 -12.25 -5.23
N ASP A 189 4.66 -13.03 -5.10
CA ASP A 189 3.73 -13.28 -6.22
C ASP A 189 3.10 -11.99 -6.73
N ILE A 190 2.70 -11.07 -5.84
CA ILE A 190 2.18 -9.74 -6.20
C ILE A 190 3.21 -8.95 -7.01
N LEU A 191 4.48 -8.95 -6.61
CA LEU A 191 5.56 -8.27 -7.35
C LEU A 191 5.72 -8.84 -8.76
N CYS A 192 5.74 -10.18 -8.89
CA CYS A 192 5.86 -10.85 -10.18
C CYS A 192 4.66 -10.57 -11.10
N GLN A 193 3.43 -10.67 -10.58
CA GLN A 193 2.23 -10.34 -11.34
C GLN A 193 2.22 -8.88 -11.82
N THR A 194 2.63 -7.96 -10.95
CA THR A 194 2.74 -6.55 -11.31
C THR A 194 3.77 -6.34 -12.42
N ARG A 195 4.92 -6.99 -12.33
CA ARG A 195 5.93 -6.97 -13.39
C ARG A 195 5.35 -7.44 -14.72
N ASP A 196 4.60 -8.54 -14.72
CA ASP A 196 4.04 -9.10 -15.95
C ASP A 196 3.00 -8.15 -16.58
N MET A 197 2.23 -7.44 -15.77
CA MET A 197 1.31 -6.38 -16.26
C MET A 197 2.04 -5.16 -16.80
N LEU A 198 3.18 -4.78 -16.21
CA LEU A 198 3.94 -3.59 -16.60
C LEU A 198 4.92 -3.86 -17.75
N HIS A 199 5.27 -5.14 -17.98
CA HIS A 199 6.28 -5.50 -18.97
C HIS A 199 5.83 -5.15 -20.39
N GLY A 200 6.59 -4.26 -21.05
CA GLY A 200 6.25 -3.77 -22.39
C GLY A 200 5.07 -2.79 -22.44
N LEU A 201 4.48 -2.43 -21.30
CA LEU A 201 3.37 -1.48 -21.24
C LEU A 201 3.82 -0.08 -21.64
N LEU A 202 4.99 0.35 -21.17
CA LEU A 202 5.53 1.67 -21.47
C LEU A 202 6.69 1.55 -22.45
N ARG A 203 6.65 2.37 -23.49
CA ARG A 203 7.66 2.46 -24.55
C ARG A 203 8.01 3.92 -24.79
N ASP A 204 8.92 4.17 -25.72
CA ASP A 204 9.37 5.53 -26.05
C ASP A 204 8.19 6.46 -26.39
N GLY A 205 8.16 7.61 -25.72
CA GLY A 205 7.07 8.57 -25.85
C GLY A 205 5.84 8.29 -25.00
N ALA A 206 5.94 7.36 -24.05
CA ALA A 206 4.86 7.11 -23.08
C ALA A 206 4.53 8.35 -22.26
N SER A 207 3.24 8.55 -21.99
CA SER A 207 2.77 9.70 -21.20
C SER A 207 1.47 9.37 -20.46
N VAL A 208 1.20 10.14 -19.42
CA VAL A 208 -0.11 10.17 -18.77
C VAL A 208 -0.78 11.51 -19.03
N LYS A 209 -2.09 11.48 -19.23
CA LYS A 209 -2.92 12.66 -19.47
C LYS A 209 -4.05 12.71 -18.46
N ARG A 210 -4.36 13.90 -17.99
CA ARG A 210 -5.56 14.20 -17.21
C ARG A 210 -6.14 15.53 -17.61
N GLY A 211 -7.34 15.49 -18.20
CA GLY A 211 -7.92 16.67 -18.85
C GLY A 211 -7.01 17.15 -19.98
N GLU A 212 -6.60 18.42 -19.93
CA GLU A 212 -5.71 19.01 -20.95
C GLU A 212 -4.21 18.87 -20.63
N THR A 213 -3.85 18.39 -19.43
CA THR A 213 -2.45 18.30 -18.99
C THR A 213 -1.88 16.92 -19.33
N VAL A 214 -0.71 16.92 -19.98
CA VAL A 214 0.04 15.71 -20.34
C VAL A 214 1.39 15.73 -19.65
N LYS A 215 1.79 14.60 -19.08
CA LYS A 215 3.12 14.38 -18.48
C LYS A 215 3.81 13.19 -19.14
N PRO A 216 4.98 13.36 -19.77
CA PRO A 216 5.82 12.25 -20.20
C PRO A 216 6.27 11.42 -19.01
N ILE A 217 6.31 10.10 -19.17
CA ILE A 217 6.74 9.16 -18.15
C ILE A 217 7.64 8.08 -18.73
N THR A 218 8.54 7.56 -17.89
CA THR A 218 9.35 6.38 -18.19
C THR A 218 8.98 5.19 -17.31
N GLU A 219 8.41 5.45 -16.13
CA GLU A 219 7.94 4.44 -15.20
C GLU A 219 6.47 4.69 -14.85
N PHE A 220 5.70 3.61 -14.68
CA PHE A 220 4.28 3.69 -14.35
C PHE A 220 4.05 4.40 -13.01
N GLY A 221 4.95 4.16 -12.04
CA GLY A 221 4.88 4.79 -10.72
C GLY A 221 4.88 6.31 -10.77
N ASP A 222 5.75 6.90 -11.61
CA ASP A 222 5.84 8.37 -11.77
C ASP A 222 4.53 8.96 -12.34
N GLY A 223 3.90 8.23 -13.26
CA GLY A 223 2.61 8.60 -13.82
C GLY A 223 1.50 8.57 -12.79
N LEU A 224 1.43 7.49 -12.03
CA LEU A 224 0.42 7.32 -10.98
C LEU A 224 0.58 8.35 -9.86
N ASP A 225 1.82 8.62 -9.42
CA ASP A 225 2.10 9.62 -8.40
C ASP A 225 1.74 11.03 -8.86
N TRP A 226 1.99 11.33 -10.13
CA TRP A 226 1.56 12.59 -10.69
C TRP A 226 0.03 12.71 -10.73
N LEU A 227 -0.70 11.68 -11.18
CA LEU A 227 -2.17 11.68 -11.19
C LEU A 227 -2.75 11.87 -9.79
N LEU A 228 -2.21 11.19 -8.79
CA LEU A 228 -2.60 11.34 -7.39
C LEU A 228 -2.27 12.74 -6.85
N GLY A 229 -1.11 13.28 -7.21
CA GLY A 229 -0.67 14.63 -6.83
C GLY A 229 -1.58 15.72 -7.40
N GLU A 230 -1.92 15.64 -8.69
CA GLU A 230 -2.85 16.58 -9.34
C GLU A 230 -4.24 16.51 -8.70
N THR A 231 -4.69 15.30 -8.35
CA THR A 231 -5.97 15.11 -7.68
C THR A 231 -5.99 15.79 -6.32
N ARG A 232 -4.94 15.63 -5.52
CA ARG A 232 -4.85 16.22 -4.19
C ARG A 232 -4.89 17.75 -4.19
N LYS A 233 -4.38 18.41 -5.23
CA LYS A 233 -4.42 19.88 -5.34
C LYS A 233 -5.84 20.44 -5.39
N GLY A 234 -6.81 19.66 -5.87
CA GLY A 234 -8.22 20.05 -5.93
C GLY A 234 -9.05 19.67 -4.70
N LEU A 235 -8.43 19.10 -3.68
CA LEU A 235 -9.11 18.57 -2.49
C LEU A 235 -8.68 19.30 -1.22
N SER A 236 -9.63 19.49 -0.30
CA SER A 236 -9.36 19.79 1.10
C SER A 236 -9.54 18.51 1.89
N ILE A 237 -8.46 18.03 2.51
CA ILE A 237 -8.47 16.81 3.31
C ILE A 237 -8.18 17.20 4.75
N GLN A 238 -9.16 16.98 5.62
CA GLN A 238 -9.04 17.14 7.06
C GLN A 238 -8.92 15.75 7.70
N ARG A 239 -7.88 15.56 8.51
CA ARG A 239 -7.73 14.35 9.34
C ARG A 239 -8.15 14.67 10.75
N TYR A 240 -9.06 13.88 11.30
CA TYR A 240 -9.46 13.97 12.70
C TYR A 240 -8.52 13.10 13.54
N LYS A 241 -7.88 13.71 14.53
CA LYS A 241 -7.02 13.01 15.51
C LYS A 241 -7.84 12.54 16.71
N GLY A 242 -8.88 13.30 17.08
CA GLY A 242 -9.74 12.99 18.19
C GLY A 242 -11.18 13.46 17.95
N LEU A 243 -12.11 12.89 18.75
CA LEU A 243 -13.53 13.20 18.70
C LEU A 243 -13.83 14.67 19.05
N GLY A 244 -12.97 15.29 19.85
CA GLY A 244 -13.08 16.72 20.21
C GLY A 244 -12.86 17.69 19.03
N GLU A 245 -12.34 17.23 17.90
CA GLU A 245 -12.21 18.03 16.68
C GLU A 245 -13.50 18.07 15.85
N MET A 246 -14.47 17.23 16.20
CA MET A 246 -15.80 17.21 15.59
C MET A 246 -16.79 18.01 16.43
N ASN A 247 -17.61 18.83 15.76
CA ASN A 247 -18.74 19.40 16.45
C ASN A 247 -19.83 18.34 16.72
N PRO A 248 -20.80 18.61 17.63
CA PRO A 248 -21.83 17.63 17.99
C PRO A 248 -22.63 17.10 16.81
N ASP A 249 -22.98 17.94 15.86
CA ASP A 249 -23.76 17.53 14.67
C ASP A 249 -22.95 16.60 13.77
N GLN A 250 -21.67 16.91 13.54
CA GLN A 250 -20.76 16.04 12.78
C GLN A 250 -20.59 14.68 13.46
N LEU A 251 -20.42 14.67 14.78
CA LEU A 251 -20.27 13.44 15.55
C LEU A 251 -21.55 12.58 15.47
N TRP A 252 -22.71 13.23 15.56
CA TRP A 252 -23.99 12.56 15.40
C TRP A 252 -24.11 11.94 14.03
N GLU A 253 -24.02 12.74 12.97
CA GLU A 253 -24.20 12.34 11.57
C GLU A 253 -23.24 11.25 11.09
N THR A 254 -22.03 11.18 11.63
CA THR A 254 -21.00 10.25 11.17
C THR A 254 -20.87 9.00 12.03
N THR A 255 -21.22 9.08 13.33
CA THR A 255 -20.81 8.06 14.31
C THR A 255 -21.97 7.53 15.15
N MET A 256 -23.00 8.34 15.41
CA MET A 256 -24.07 7.98 16.35
C MET A 256 -25.40 7.69 15.68
N ASP A 257 -25.71 8.32 14.54
CA ASP A 257 -26.96 8.10 13.81
C ASP A 257 -27.10 6.61 13.44
N PRO A 258 -28.17 5.94 13.90
CA PRO A 258 -28.39 4.52 13.60
C PRO A 258 -28.43 4.18 12.10
N THR A 259 -28.72 5.14 11.23
CA THR A 259 -28.86 4.93 9.78
C THR A 259 -27.50 4.86 9.06
N VAL A 260 -26.46 5.47 9.63
CA VAL A 260 -25.14 5.59 8.98
C VAL A 260 -23.98 5.07 9.84
N ARG A 261 -24.16 4.95 11.18
CA ARG A 261 -23.10 4.54 12.09
C ARG A 261 -22.53 3.17 11.77
N ARG A 262 -21.24 3.04 11.95
CA ARG A 262 -20.53 1.77 11.88
C ARG A 262 -20.09 1.33 13.27
N LEU A 263 -20.50 0.15 13.68
CA LEU A 263 -20.19 -0.44 14.97
C LEU A 263 -19.46 -1.78 14.77
N LEU A 264 -18.34 -1.96 15.46
CA LEU A 264 -17.69 -3.25 15.57
C LEU A 264 -18.22 -3.98 16.79
N LYS A 265 -18.86 -5.14 16.60
CA LYS A 265 -19.32 -5.98 17.69
C LYS A 265 -18.16 -6.74 18.31
N VAL A 266 -18.01 -6.63 19.62
CA VAL A 266 -17.00 -7.40 20.38
C VAL A 266 -17.54 -8.82 20.59
N ARG A 267 -16.68 -9.82 20.30
CA ARG A 267 -16.96 -11.25 20.42
C ARG A 267 -15.83 -11.95 21.16
#